data_bb178178cb886a617bae5d4f12015e4d
#
_entry.id   bb178178cb886a617bae5d4f12015e4d
#
_cell.length_a   1.000
_cell.length_b   1.000
_cell.length_c   1.000
_cell.angle_alpha   90.00
_cell.angle_beta   90.00
_cell.angle_gamma   90.00
#
_symmetry.space_group_name_H-M   'P 1'
#
loop_
_entity.id
_entity.type
_entity.pdbx_description
1 polymer ?
#
loop_
_entity_poly.entity_id
_entity_poly.type
_entity_poly.pdbx_seq_one_letter_code
_entity_poly.pdbx_strand_id
1 'polypeptide(L)'
;QYDMMATLAQLTHQKTPKSDGISLLPTLLGTPQTQAQREFMYFEYPEKTGQVAVMTGDWKGVKSNIKKNKQAPWEIYNLKNDPQEKTDLAAQYPALAAQMEKILKANHRHPHISDWEFMDGKLPLKK
;
A
#
# COMPACT_ATOMS: atom_id res chain seq x y z
N GLN A 1 -3.53 11.80 -0.56
CA GLN A 1 -4.79 11.84 -1.34
C GLN A 1 -5.84 10.85 -0.83
N TYR A 2 -5.44 9.66 -0.36
CA TYR A 2 -6.37 8.61 0.12
C TYR A 2 -7.44 9.12 1.08
N ASP A 3 -7.05 10.00 2.00
CA ASP A 3 -7.83 10.38 3.16
C ASP A 3 -8.75 11.59 2.92
N MET A 4 -8.59 12.27 1.80
CA MET A 4 -9.33 13.51 1.51
C MET A 4 -10.85 13.28 1.45
N MET A 5 -11.30 12.24 0.75
CA MET A 5 -12.74 11.94 0.64
C MET A 5 -13.36 11.62 2.00
N ALA A 6 -12.70 10.78 2.81
CA ALA A 6 -13.17 10.44 4.14
C ALA A 6 -13.21 11.68 5.05
N THR A 7 -12.20 12.55 4.96
CA THR A 7 -12.12 13.79 5.75
C THR A 7 -13.23 14.77 5.37
N LEU A 8 -13.43 15.02 4.08
CA LEU A 8 -14.48 15.92 3.60
C LEU A 8 -15.88 15.39 3.90
N ALA A 9 -16.10 14.09 3.75
CA ALA A 9 -17.37 13.46 4.09
C ALA A 9 -17.69 13.65 5.58
N GLN A 10 -16.73 13.40 6.46
CA GLN A 10 -16.91 13.63 7.90
C GLN A 10 -17.14 15.11 8.22
N LEU A 11 -16.38 16.02 7.62
CA LEU A 11 -16.52 17.47 7.82
C LEU A 11 -17.92 17.97 7.44
N THR A 12 -18.51 17.44 6.36
CA THR A 12 -19.81 17.82 5.83
C THR A 12 -20.96 16.95 6.37
N HIS A 13 -20.70 16.08 7.33
CA HIS A 13 -21.66 15.11 7.90
C HIS A 13 -22.31 14.21 6.84
N GLN A 14 -21.59 13.90 5.78
CA GLN A 14 -22.05 13.00 4.73
C GLN A 14 -21.53 11.58 4.97
N LYS A 15 -22.24 10.59 4.43
CA LYS A 15 -21.79 9.20 4.46
C LYS A 15 -20.49 9.06 3.64
N THR A 16 -19.44 8.57 4.27
CA THR A 16 -18.19 8.26 3.57
C THR A 16 -18.40 7.16 2.53
N PRO A 17 -18.04 7.37 1.27
CA PRO A 17 -18.03 6.30 0.28
C PRO A 17 -17.07 5.18 0.72
N LYS A 18 -17.35 3.95 0.30
CA LYS A 18 -16.40 2.84 0.53
C LYS A 18 -15.07 3.16 -0.14
N SER A 19 -14.02 3.33 0.66
CA SER A 19 -12.67 3.69 0.21
C SER A 19 -11.63 3.18 1.19
N ASP A 20 -10.38 3.23 0.80
CA ASP A 20 -9.25 2.87 1.65
C ASP A 20 -8.79 4.06 2.55
N GLY A 21 -9.48 5.21 2.44
CA GLY A 21 -9.19 6.41 3.21
C GLY A 21 -9.72 6.36 4.63
N ILE A 22 -8.99 6.96 5.55
CA ILE A 22 -9.44 7.29 6.92
C ILE A 22 -9.50 8.81 7.06
N SER A 23 -10.48 9.31 7.82
CA SER A 23 -10.58 10.75 8.03
C SER A 23 -9.43 11.29 8.87
N LEU A 24 -8.85 12.40 8.46
CA LEU A 24 -7.85 13.16 9.20
C LEU A 24 -8.49 14.28 10.05
N LEU A 25 -9.81 14.37 10.05
CA LEU A 25 -10.52 15.46 10.73
C LEU A 25 -10.18 15.58 12.21
N PRO A 26 -10.05 14.50 13.00
CA PRO A 26 -9.63 14.61 14.39
C PRO A 26 -8.29 15.32 14.57
N THR A 27 -7.30 14.99 13.76
CA THR A 27 -5.98 15.62 13.77
C THR A 27 -6.08 17.10 13.38
N LEU A 28 -6.86 17.43 12.36
CA LEU A 28 -7.05 18.81 11.89
C LEU A 28 -7.77 19.69 12.91
N LEU A 29 -8.65 19.11 13.72
CA LEU A 29 -9.37 19.80 14.79
C LEU A 29 -8.61 19.82 16.13
N GLY A 30 -7.36 19.37 16.18
CA GLY A 30 -6.54 19.39 17.39
C GLY A 30 -6.83 18.27 18.39
N THR A 31 -7.50 17.20 17.96
CA THR A 31 -7.78 16.01 18.79
C THR A 31 -7.10 14.74 18.25
N PRO A 32 -5.75 14.75 18.06
CA PRO A 32 -5.04 13.65 17.40
C PRO A 32 -5.14 12.32 18.16
N GLN A 33 -5.44 12.34 19.47
CA GLN A 33 -5.64 11.14 20.29
C GLN A 33 -6.86 10.31 19.85
N THR A 34 -7.82 10.92 19.13
CA THR A 34 -8.99 10.22 18.57
C THR A 34 -8.83 9.86 17.10
N GLN A 35 -7.64 10.14 16.53
CA GLN A 35 -7.33 9.82 15.16
C GLN A 35 -7.27 8.30 14.95
N ALA A 36 -8.07 7.79 14.03
CA ALA A 36 -7.99 6.40 13.62
C ALA A 36 -6.59 6.05 13.11
N GLN A 37 -6.03 4.96 13.59
CA GLN A 37 -4.72 4.50 13.15
C GLN A 37 -4.86 3.64 11.89
N ARG A 38 -3.93 3.83 10.97
CA ARG A 38 -3.82 3.01 9.76
C ARG A 38 -2.89 1.83 10.05
N GLU A 39 -3.37 0.62 9.85
CA GLU A 39 -2.57 -0.58 10.05
C GLU A 39 -1.48 -0.72 9.00
N PHE A 40 -1.79 -0.39 7.75
CA PHE A 40 -0.86 -0.42 6.63
C PHE A 40 -1.29 0.53 5.51
N MET A 41 -0.35 0.85 4.61
CA MET A 41 -0.62 1.42 3.30
C MET A 41 -0.12 0.46 2.23
N TYR A 42 -0.90 0.29 1.16
CA TYR A 42 -0.60 -0.59 0.05
C TYR A 42 -0.65 0.18 -1.26
N PHE A 43 0.35 0.01 -2.11
CA PHE A 43 0.49 0.72 -3.38
C PHE A 43 0.90 -0.26 -4.48
N GLU A 44 0.30 -0.11 -5.65
CA GLU A 44 0.69 -0.77 -6.88
C GLU A 44 1.13 0.27 -7.91
N TYR A 45 2.23 0.00 -8.57
CA TYR A 45 2.74 0.80 -9.67
C TYR A 45 2.97 -0.12 -10.89
N PRO A 46 1.97 -0.21 -11.79
CA PRO A 46 2.00 -1.15 -12.92
C PRO A 46 2.94 -0.73 -14.04
N GLU A 47 3.44 0.49 -14.05
CA GLU A 47 4.33 0.98 -15.11
C GLU A 47 5.73 0.37 -15.03
N LYS A 48 6.52 0.57 -16.07
CA LYS A 48 7.88 0.03 -16.18
C LYS A 48 7.90 -1.48 -15.94
N THR A 49 8.58 -1.92 -14.90
CA THR A 49 8.76 -3.34 -14.56
C THR A 49 7.74 -3.88 -13.55
N GLY A 50 6.78 -3.06 -13.12
CA GLY A 50 5.80 -3.38 -12.08
C GLY A 50 6.42 -3.40 -10.69
N GLN A 51 5.82 -2.65 -9.77
CA GLN A 51 6.26 -2.54 -8.37
C GLN A 51 5.07 -2.57 -7.42
N VAL A 52 5.32 -3.09 -6.23
CA VAL A 52 4.40 -3.02 -5.10
C VAL A 52 5.15 -2.46 -3.90
N ALA A 53 4.50 -1.61 -3.12
CA ALA A 53 5.01 -1.17 -1.84
C ALA A 53 3.97 -1.38 -0.74
N VAL A 54 4.44 -1.80 0.42
CA VAL A 54 3.65 -1.91 1.66
C VAL A 54 4.36 -1.11 2.74
N MET A 55 3.61 -0.27 3.45
CA MET A 55 4.12 0.46 4.62
C MET A 55 3.29 0.06 5.84
N THR A 56 3.95 -0.27 6.94
CA THR A 56 3.33 -0.60 8.22
C THR A 56 4.20 -0.10 9.37
N GLY A 57 3.67 0.82 10.18
CA GLY A 57 4.45 1.52 11.18
C GLY A 57 5.67 2.22 10.55
N ASP A 58 6.84 1.98 11.09
CA ASP A 58 8.11 2.54 10.61
C ASP A 58 8.73 1.73 9.45
N TRP A 59 8.07 0.67 9.00
CA TRP A 59 8.62 -0.26 8.00
C TRP A 59 8.01 -0.05 6.62
N LYS A 60 8.87 -0.15 5.61
CA LYS A 60 8.47 -0.18 4.21
C LYS A 60 9.04 -1.43 3.54
N GLY A 61 8.19 -2.18 2.87
CA GLY A 61 8.59 -3.23 1.95
C GLY A 61 8.35 -2.80 0.52
N VAL A 62 9.28 -3.14 -0.35
CA VAL A 62 9.17 -2.92 -1.80
C VAL A 62 9.42 -4.23 -2.52
N LYS A 63 8.61 -4.54 -3.51
CA LYS A 63 8.81 -5.65 -4.42
C LYS A 63 8.86 -5.09 -5.84
N SER A 64 10.00 -5.19 -6.48
CA SER A 64 10.28 -4.60 -7.79
C SER A 64 10.41 -5.67 -8.88
N ASN A 65 10.35 -5.25 -10.16
CA ASN A 65 10.54 -6.13 -11.32
C ASN A 65 9.54 -7.30 -11.42
N ILE A 66 8.33 -7.12 -10.93
CA ILE A 66 7.31 -8.19 -10.85
C ILE A 66 6.91 -8.70 -12.24
N LYS A 67 6.90 -7.85 -13.26
CA LYS A 67 6.60 -8.27 -14.65
C LYS A 67 7.62 -9.27 -15.18
N LYS A 68 8.88 -9.17 -14.74
CA LYS A 68 9.96 -10.07 -15.15
C LYS A 68 10.06 -11.30 -14.24
N ASN A 69 9.81 -11.10 -12.95
CA ASN A 69 9.88 -12.15 -11.95
C ASN A 69 8.71 -12.03 -10.97
N LYS A 70 7.68 -12.84 -11.12
CA LYS A 70 6.50 -12.88 -10.23
C LYS A 70 6.86 -13.21 -8.79
N GLN A 71 7.98 -13.87 -8.56
CA GLN A 71 8.50 -14.25 -7.26
C GLN A 71 9.66 -13.34 -6.82
N ALA A 72 9.73 -12.11 -7.35
CA ALA A 72 10.74 -11.14 -6.92
C ALA A 72 10.78 -11.05 -5.39
N PRO A 73 11.97 -10.97 -4.78
CA PRO A 73 12.09 -10.83 -3.34
C PRO A 73 11.56 -9.49 -2.87
N TRP A 74 11.20 -9.42 -1.60
CA TRP A 74 10.98 -8.15 -0.91
C TRP A 74 12.30 -7.50 -0.54
N GLU A 75 12.38 -6.21 -0.69
CA GLU A 75 13.36 -5.34 -0.06
C GLU A 75 12.65 -4.67 1.13
N ILE A 76 13.27 -4.63 2.31
CA ILE A 76 12.64 -4.11 3.54
C ILE A 76 13.51 -3.03 4.16
N TYR A 77 12.90 -1.91 4.47
CA TYR A 77 13.55 -0.72 5.00
C TYR A 77 12.88 -0.25 6.29
N ASN A 78 13.69 0.23 7.24
CA ASN A 78 13.20 0.91 8.43
C ASN A 78 13.28 2.43 8.23
N LEU A 79 12.18 3.07 7.86
CA LEU A 79 12.14 4.48 7.51
C LEU A 79 12.47 5.43 8.66
N LYS A 80 12.34 4.99 9.90
CA LYS A 80 12.72 5.76 11.08
C LYS A 80 14.23 5.92 11.19
N ASN A 81 14.98 4.87 10.89
CA ASN A 81 16.43 4.82 11.03
C ASN A 81 17.14 5.07 9.68
N ASP A 82 16.50 4.72 8.58
CA ASP A 82 17.01 4.82 7.22
C ASP A 82 15.94 5.41 6.28
N PRO A 83 15.66 6.73 6.37
CA PRO A 83 14.66 7.38 5.52
C PRO A 83 15.07 7.45 4.04
N GLN A 84 16.31 7.11 3.72
CA GLN A 84 16.83 7.08 2.35
C GLN A 84 16.81 5.68 1.73
N GLU A 85 16.32 4.66 2.46
CA GLU A 85 16.15 3.30 1.95
C GLU A 85 17.47 2.72 1.37
N LYS A 86 18.58 2.92 2.08
CA LYS A 86 19.91 2.50 1.62
C LYS A 86 20.26 1.07 1.99
N THR A 87 19.67 0.57 3.09
CA THR A 87 20.03 -0.72 3.67
C THR A 87 18.83 -1.66 3.64
N ASP A 88 18.89 -2.65 2.76
CA ASP A 88 17.88 -3.71 2.72
C ASP A 88 18.05 -4.65 3.92
N LEU A 89 17.01 -4.79 4.70
CA LEU A 89 16.94 -5.60 5.91
C LEU A 89 16.13 -6.89 5.74
N ALA A 90 15.72 -7.25 4.52
CA ALA A 90 14.83 -8.40 4.28
C ALA A 90 15.38 -9.72 4.82
N ALA A 91 16.67 -9.94 4.71
CA ALA A 91 17.33 -11.14 5.24
C ALA A 91 17.25 -11.23 6.79
N GLN A 92 17.21 -10.10 7.48
CA GLN A 92 17.16 -10.02 8.94
C GLN A 92 15.72 -10.13 9.47
N TYR A 93 14.71 -9.75 8.66
CA TYR A 93 13.30 -9.69 9.06
C TYR A 93 12.38 -10.52 8.16
N PRO A 94 12.59 -11.84 8.01
CA PRO A 94 11.78 -12.69 7.12
C PRO A 94 10.30 -12.74 7.53
N ALA A 95 9.99 -12.61 8.81
CA ALA A 95 8.61 -12.56 9.28
C ALA A 95 7.86 -11.32 8.77
N LEU A 96 8.56 -10.17 8.66
CA LEU A 96 8.00 -8.94 8.14
C LEU A 96 7.76 -9.05 6.62
N ALA A 97 8.68 -9.68 5.88
CA ALA A 97 8.48 -9.99 4.48
C ALA A 97 7.23 -10.87 4.24
N ALA A 98 7.03 -11.88 5.10
CA ALA A 98 5.85 -12.74 5.04
C ALA A 98 4.55 -11.98 5.38
N GLN A 99 4.59 -11.02 6.31
CA GLN A 99 3.45 -10.15 6.61
C GLN A 99 3.11 -9.27 5.41
N MET A 100 4.09 -8.64 4.77
CA MET A 100 3.89 -7.81 3.59
C MET A 100 3.35 -8.60 2.40
N GLU A 101 3.79 -9.84 2.23
CA GLU A 101 3.24 -10.74 1.22
C GLU A 101 1.77 -11.09 1.48
N LYS A 102 1.35 -11.24 2.74
CA LYS A 102 -0.07 -11.42 3.10
C LYS A 102 -0.89 -10.18 2.76
N ILE A 103 -0.38 -8.98 3.08
CA ILE A 103 -1.05 -7.72 2.77
C ILE A 103 -1.22 -7.58 1.26
N LEU A 104 -0.17 -7.85 0.48
CA LEU A 104 -0.21 -7.83 -0.97
C LEU A 104 -1.33 -8.75 -1.50
N LYS A 105 -1.33 -10.03 -1.12
CA LYS A 105 -2.32 -11.01 -1.58
C LYS A 105 -3.76 -10.68 -1.20
N ALA A 106 -3.96 -10.03 -0.05
CA ALA A 106 -5.28 -9.65 0.43
C ALA A 106 -5.82 -8.38 -0.25
N ASN A 107 -4.94 -7.51 -0.76
CA ASN A 107 -5.32 -6.18 -1.25
C ASN A 107 -5.15 -6.01 -2.76
N HIS A 108 -4.44 -6.91 -3.43
CA HIS A 108 -4.36 -6.88 -4.89
C HIS A 108 -5.75 -6.99 -5.50
N ARG A 109 -6.03 -6.14 -6.47
CA ARG A 109 -7.28 -6.13 -7.24
C ARG A 109 -6.96 -6.00 -8.72
N HIS A 110 -7.64 -6.78 -9.53
CA HIS A 110 -7.51 -6.68 -10.98
C HIS A 110 -7.89 -5.26 -11.45
N PRO A 111 -7.01 -4.60 -12.19
CA PRO A 111 -7.27 -3.25 -12.69
C PRO A 111 -8.33 -3.26 -13.79
N HIS A 112 -9.02 -2.12 -13.98
CA HIS A 112 -9.97 -1.94 -15.09
C HIS A 112 -9.28 -1.96 -16.46
N ILE A 113 -8.01 -1.57 -16.51
CA ILE A 113 -7.18 -1.57 -17.72
C ILE A 113 -6.32 -2.83 -17.69
N SER A 114 -6.56 -3.75 -18.62
CA SER A 114 -5.87 -5.05 -18.66
C SER A 114 -4.33 -4.94 -18.75
N ASP A 115 -3.82 -3.87 -19.36
CA ASP A 115 -2.38 -3.64 -19.47
C ASP A 115 -1.72 -3.25 -18.15
N TRP A 116 -2.51 -2.85 -17.16
CA TRP A 116 -2.04 -2.58 -15.80
C TRP A 116 -1.99 -3.82 -14.93
N GLU A 117 -2.57 -4.94 -15.40
CA GLU A 117 -2.41 -6.21 -14.69
C GLU A 117 -0.99 -6.74 -14.87
N PHE A 118 -0.27 -6.80 -13.77
CA PHE A 118 1.14 -7.19 -13.78
C PHE A 118 1.47 -8.30 -12.77
N MET A 119 0.48 -8.73 -11.97
CA MET A 119 0.69 -9.73 -10.92
C MET A 119 0.17 -11.11 -11.31
N ASP A 120 -1.09 -11.23 -11.70
CA ASP A 120 -1.75 -12.53 -11.93
C ASP A 120 -1.81 -12.93 -13.41
N GLY A 121 -1.31 -12.08 -14.30
CA GLY A 121 -1.43 -12.27 -15.75
C GLY A 121 -2.69 -11.64 -16.32
N LYS A 122 -2.67 -11.38 -17.64
CA LYS A 122 -3.78 -10.68 -18.30
C LYS A 122 -5.07 -11.49 -18.20
N LEU A 123 -6.09 -10.87 -17.62
CA LEU A 123 -7.44 -11.43 -17.67
C LEU A 123 -7.93 -11.47 -19.11
N PRO A 124 -8.70 -12.51 -19.50
CA PRO A 124 -9.39 -12.51 -20.79
C PRO A 124 -10.33 -11.30 -20.82
N LEU A 125 -10.22 -10.48 -21.87
CA LEU A 125 -11.12 -9.36 -22.10
C LEU A 125 -12.55 -9.92 -22.08
N LYS A 126 -13.37 -9.47 -21.13
CA LYS A 126 -14.83 -9.68 -21.22
C LYS A 126 -15.30 -8.92 -22.47
N LYS A 127 -15.73 -9.67 -23.47
CA LYS A 127 -16.43 -9.12 -24.66
C LYS A 127 -17.75 -8.51 -24.23
#